data_75cf817272009b75da758951b13effbc
#
_entry.id   75cf817272009b75da758951b13effbc
#
_cell.length_a   1.000
_cell.length_b   1.000
_cell.length_c   1.000
_cell.angle_alpha   90.00
_cell.angle_beta   90.00
_cell.angle_gamma   90.00
#
_symmetry.space_group_name_H-M   'P 1'
#
loop_
_entity.id
_entity.type
_entity.pdbx_description
1 polymer ?
#
loop_
_entity_poly.entity_id
_entity_poly.type
_entity_poly.pdbx_seq_one_letter_code
_entity_poly.pdbx_strand_id
1 'polypeptide(L)'
;MRSYRGARSQIEADPPSPLLKHPERVGLAGLQPISFVSRDGLHIAGWYVPSKNRAAVIITHGTNSDRTTMLPEMRLLAEAGFGVLAFDWPGLGESEGTILWGTAARGALTAAIDWVSARADADPDRIGGLGFSIGGFVMTQVAANDRRLRAITLESAPSSFNAYVEIHFAKLSFLSEWFARRALRGSDLLSIDASPIRLIANVSPRPLLILGESDDPEIPASMTRALYEAAREPKSLWLIRGSQHGGYAQAAGAEYGRRLRSFFTQNLLEPVQQ
;
A
#
# COMPACT_ATOMS: atom_id res chain seq x y z
N MET A 1 0.46 -16.13 27.78
CA MET A 1 1.48 -15.06 27.68
C MET A 1 2.11 -14.92 26.28
N ARG A 2 2.44 -16.01 25.55
CA ARG A 2 2.96 -15.91 24.15
C ARG A 2 1.99 -15.29 23.14
N SER A 3 0.69 -15.59 23.24
CA SER A 3 -0.35 -15.05 22.32
C SER A 3 -0.61 -13.55 22.52
N TYR A 4 -0.50 -13.04 23.74
CA TYR A 4 -0.65 -11.60 24.02
C TYR A 4 0.54 -10.78 23.50
N ARG A 5 1.76 -11.34 23.60
CA ARG A 5 2.96 -10.73 22.99
C ARG A 5 2.91 -10.74 21.46
N GLY A 6 2.39 -11.82 20.84
CA GLY A 6 2.20 -11.89 19.38
C GLY A 6 1.19 -10.87 18.84
N ALA A 7 0.05 -10.69 19.53
CA ALA A 7 -0.93 -9.68 19.14
C ALA A 7 -0.43 -8.24 19.37
N ARG A 8 0.41 -8.04 20.38
CA ARG A 8 1.00 -6.73 20.69
C ARG A 8 2.13 -6.36 19.74
N SER A 9 2.95 -7.33 19.29
CA SER A 9 3.99 -7.10 18.29
C SER A 9 3.45 -6.72 16.90
N GLN A 10 2.19 -7.03 16.61
CA GLN A 10 1.50 -6.58 15.38
C GLN A 10 0.92 -5.15 15.51
N ILE A 11 0.93 -4.58 16.70
CA ILE A 11 0.45 -3.21 17.00
C ILE A 11 1.62 -2.27 17.35
N GLU A 12 2.75 -2.82 17.81
CA GLU A 12 3.95 -2.04 18.12
C GLU A 12 4.78 -1.91 16.84
N ALA A 13 5.04 -0.67 16.43
CA ALA A 13 5.92 -0.40 15.30
C ALA A 13 7.33 -0.96 15.56
N ASP A 14 7.92 -1.53 14.53
CA ASP A 14 9.36 -1.78 14.54
C ASP A 14 10.11 -0.45 14.70
N PRO A 15 11.31 -0.45 15.29
CA PRO A 15 12.10 0.77 15.38
C PRO A 15 12.34 1.30 13.97
N PRO A 16 12.19 2.62 13.76
CA PRO A 16 12.37 3.23 12.46
C PRO A 16 13.72 2.89 11.84
N SER A 17 13.74 2.60 10.55
CA SER A 17 14.97 2.27 9.84
C SER A 17 16.02 3.40 9.98
N PRO A 18 17.29 3.08 10.26
CA PRO A 18 18.35 4.08 10.27
C PRO A 18 18.50 4.83 8.95
N LEU A 19 18.07 4.25 7.84
CA LEU A 19 18.09 4.89 6.52
C LEU A 19 17.19 6.13 6.44
N LEU A 20 16.15 6.23 7.27
CA LEU A 20 15.29 7.41 7.31
C LEU A 20 16.07 8.69 7.59
N LYS A 21 17.05 8.62 8.49
CA LYS A 21 17.95 9.74 8.85
C LYS A 21 19.08 9.97 7.86
N HIS A 22 19.25 9.07 6.89
CA HIS A 22 20.35 9.07 5.93
C HIS A 22 19.86 8.80 4.50
N PRO A 23 18.95 9.63 3.95
CA PRO A 23 18.39 9.43 2.61
C PRO A 23 19.47 9.40 1.52
N GLU A 24 20.62 10.06 1.75
CA GLU A 24 21.77 10.01 0.85
C GLU A 24 22.38 8.61 0.69
N ARG A 25 22.21 7.75 1.69
CA ARG A 25 22.69 6.35 1.66
C ARG A 25 21.79 5.40 0.90
N VAL A 26 20.57 5.83 0.57
CA VAL A 26 19.60 5.01 -0.20
C VAL A 26 20.11 4.73 -1.61
N GLY A 27 20.96 5.64 -2.17
CA GLY A 27 21.52 5.47 -3.51
C GLY A 27 20.46 5.54 -4.62
N LEU A 28 19.38 6.27 -4.41
CA LEU A 28 18.35 6.53 -5.40
C LEU A 28 18.48 7.97 -5.90
N ALA A 29 18.89 8.13 -7.16
CA ALA A 29 19.15 9.43 -7.76
C ALA A 29 17.91 10.34 -7.75
N GLY A 30 18.08 11.56 -7.28
CA GLY A 30 17.01 12.55 -7.21
C GLY A 30 16.04 12.39 -6.04
N LEU A 31 16.29 11.44 -5.13
CA LEU A 31 15.50 11.28 -3.92
C LEU A 31 15.52 12.53 -3.06
N GLN A 32 14.37 13.02 -2.68
CA GLN A 32 14.17 14.20 -1.86
C GLN A 32 13.33 13.81 -0.63
N PRO A 33 13.81 14.08 0.60
CA PRO A 33 12.95 14.09 1.77
C PRO A 33 11.89 15.18 1.62
N ILE A 34 10.64 14.83 1.93
CA ILE A 34 9.50 15.76 1.86
C ILE A 34 8.64 15.61 3.09
N SER A 35 7.80 16.61 3.35
CA SER A 35 6.72 16.53 4.31
C SER A 35 5.47 17.18 3.73
N PHE A 36 4.31 16.67 4.10
CA PHE A 36 3.01 17.26 3.80
C PHE A 36 2.07 17.10 5.00
N VAL A 37 1.00 17.88 5.03
CA VAL A 37 0.05 17.85 6.13
C VAL A 37 -1.14 16.98 5.74
N SER A 38 -1.48 15.99 6.57
CA SER A 38 -2.68 15.17 6.38
C SER A 38 -3.95 15.98 6.61
N ARG A 39 -5.10 15.42 6.23
CA ARG A 39 -6.39 16.10 6.46
C ARG A 39 -6.73 16.28 7.94
N ASP A 40 -6.10 15.49 8.80
CA ASP A 40 -6.25 15.57 10.26
C ASP A 40 -5.21 16.50 10.92
N GLY A 41 -4.40 17.22 10.11
CA GLY A 41 -3.42 18.19 10.58
C GLY A 41 -2.06 17.59 11.01
N LEU A 42 -1.81 16.28 10.77
CA LEU A 42 -0.54 15.63 11.12
C LEU A 42 0.51 15.89 10.05
N HIS A 43 1.75 16.13 10.46
CA HIS A 43 2.89 16.16 9.54
C HIS A 43 3.27 14.73 9.14
N ILE A 44 3.20 14.47 7.84
CA ILE A 44 3.51 13.18 7.24
C ILE A 44 4.86 13.28 6.53
N ALA A 45 5.79 12.45 6.95
CA ALA A 45 7.12 12.38 6.35
C ALA A 45 7.13 11.42 5.16
N GLY A 46 7.86 11.77 4.12
CA GLY A 46 7.95 10.97 2.91
C GLY A 46 9.24 11.20 2.14
N TRP A 47 9.41 10.41 1.10
CA TRP A 47 10.43 10.55 0.09
C TRP A 47 9.81 10.69 -1.28
N TYR A 48 10.31 11.63 -2.07
CA TYR A 48 9.86 11.86 -3.42
C TYR A 48 11.03 11.83 -4.41
N VAL A 49 10.84 11.12 -5.51
CA VAL A 49 11.71 11.22 -6.68
C VAL A 49 10.92 11.95 -7.77
N PRO A 50 11.43 13.07 -8.31
CA PRO A 50 10.72 13.85 -9.34
C PRO A 50 10.47 13.05 -10.63
N SER A 51 9.32 13.30 -11.24
CA SER A 51 8.94 12.66 -12.49
C SER A 51 9.76 13.20 -13.68
N LYS A 52 10.11 12.29 -14.61
CA LYS A 52 10.75 12.63 -15.90
C LYS A 52 9.76 12.45 -17.08
N ASN A 53 8.63 11.78 -16.85
CA ASN A 53 7.62 11.46 -17.86
C ASN A 53 6.24 12.04 -17.54
N ARG A 54 6.15 12.90 -16.51
CA ARG A 54 4.94 13.54 -15.98
C ARG A 54 3.91 12.61 -15.33
N ALA A 55 4.15 11.30 -15.27
CA ALA A 55 3.34 10.39 -14.45
C ALA A 55 3.98 10.17 -13.10
N ALA A 56 3.18 9.92 -12.06
CA ALA A 56 3.66 9.65 -10.72
C ALA A 56 2.94 8.45 -10.10
N VAL A 57 3.64 7.73 -9.22
CA VAL A 57 3.08 6.61 -8.45
C VAL A 57 3.27 6.87 -6.96
N ILE A 58 2.16 6.79 -6.22
CA ILE A 58 2.17 6.87 -4.76
C ILE A 58 2.26 5.45 -4.22
N ILE A 59 3.27 5.20 -3.37
CA ILE A 59 3.57 3.89 -2.81
C ILE A 59 3.33 3.90 -1.31
N THR A 60 2.65 2.87 -0.81
CA THR A 60 2.31 2.73 0.60
C THR A 60 2.78 1.40 1.17
N HIS A 61 3.46 1.46 2.31
CA HIS A 61 4.06 0.31 3.00
C HIS A 61 3.05 -0.47 3.86
N GLY A 62 3.48 -1.62 4.38
CA GLY A 62 2.71 -2.50 5.26
C GLY A 62 2.66 -2.02 6.72
N THR A 63 2.15 -2.88 7.62
CA THR A 63 2.15 -2.65 9.07
C THR A 63 3.57 -2.67 9.64
N ASN A 64 3.76 -2.03 10.81
CA ASN A 64 4.97 -2.11 11.64
C ASN A 64 6.28 -1.79 10.91
N SER A 65 6.20 -1.08 9.79
CA SER A 65 7.35 -0.74 8.97
C SER A 65 7.32 0.76 8.61
N ASP A 66 8.25 1.18 7.81
CA ASP A 66 8.33 2.54 7.28
C ASP A 66 8.54 2.51 5.75
N ARG A 67 8.58 3.68 5.13
CA ARG A 67 8.73 3.85 3.67
C ARG A 67 9.98 3.18 3.09
N THR A 68 10.99 2.83 3.92
CA THR A 68 12.22 2.18 3.42
C THR A 68 11.99 0.77 2.92
N THR A 69 10.93 0.11 3.39
CA THR A 69 10.57 -1.24 2.91
C THR A 69 10.10 -1.24 1.45
N MET A 70 9.68 -0.07 0.93
CA MET A 70 9.22 0.11 -0.46
C MET A 70 10.33 0.59 -1.41
N LEU A 71 11.59 0.59 -0.97
CA LEU A 71 12.72 1.01 -1.81
C LEU A 71 12.89 0.22 -3.11
N PRO A 72 12.67 -1.11 -3.16
CA PRO A 72 12.71 -1.85 -4.42
C PRO A 72 11.73 -1.30 -5.45
N GLU A 73 10.48 -1.07 -5.09
CA GLU A 73 9.41 -0.54 -5.94
C GLU A 73 9.69 0.91 -6.34
N MET A 74 10.14 1.74 -5.37
CA MET A 74 10.56 3.12 -5.66
C MET A 74 11.65 3.15 -6.73
N ARG A 75 12.68 2.31 -6.60
CA ARG A 75 13.78 2.24 -7.55
C ARG A 75 13.31 1.81 -8.93
N LEU A 76 12.54 0.73 -9.01
CA LEU A 76 12.01 0.20 -10.27
C LEU A 76 11.21 1.24 -11.06
N LEU A 77 10.38 2.02 -10.38
CA LEU A 77 9.52 3.03 -11.02
C LEU A 77 10.28 4.33 -11.32
N ALA A 78 11.16 4.77 -10.44
CA ALA A 78 11.98 5.96 -10.67
C ALA A 78 12.96 5.76 -11.84
N GLU A 79 13.56 4.57 -11.99
CA GLU A 79 14.39 4.21 -13.13
C GLU A 79 13.61 4.20 -14.46
N ALA A 80 12.31 3.93 -14.43
CA ALA A 80 11.40 4.03 -15.57
C ALA A 80 10.91 5.46 -15.84
N GLY A 81 11.37 6.44 -15.05
CA GLY A 81 11.07 7.86 -15.24
C GLY A 81 9.80 8.35 -14.54
N PHE A 82 9.11 7.50 -13.79
CA PHE A 82 7.98 7.94 -12.98
C PHE A 82 8.42 8.83 -11.82
N GLY A 83 7.61 9.82 -11.47
CA GLY A 83 7.65 10.40 -10.14
C GLY A 83 7.22 9.36 -9.11
N VAL A 84 7.90 9.28 -7.98
CA VAL A 84 7.57 8.26 -6.97
C VAL A 84 7.50 8.90 -5.59
N LEU A 85 6.34 8.82 -4.96
CA LEU A 85 6.14 9.23 -3.57
C LEU A 85 5.95 8.01 -2.69
N ALA A 86 6.81 7.82 -1.70
CA ALA A 86 6.57 6.91 -0.58
C ALA A 86 6.55 7.71 0.72
N PHE A 87 5.64 7.42 1.62
CA PHE A 87 5.47 8.14 2.88
C PHE A 87 5.21 7.16 4.03
N ASP A 88 5.49 7.60 5.26
CA ASP A 88 5.19 6.83 6.46
C ASP A 88 3.76 7.09 6.91
N TRP A 89 3.05 6.03 7.27
CA TRP A 89 1.72 6.15 7.88
C TRP A 89 1.76 6.94 9.19
N PRO A 90 0.65 7.58 9.61
CA PRO A 90 0.57 8.25 10.90
C PRO A 90 1.05 7.36 12.05
N GLY A 91 2.00 7.86 12.84
CA GLY A 91 2.59 7.14 13.99
C GLY A 91 3.64 6.10 13.63
N LEU A 92 4.05 6.01 12.35
CA LEU A 92 5.14 5.15 11.89
C LEU A 92 6.29 5.98 11.31
N GLY A 93 7.48 5.40 11.25
CA GLY A 93 8.67 6.03 10.70
C GLY A 93 8.96 7.39 11.34
N GLU A 94 8.92 8.45 10.53
CA GLU A 94 9.11 9.86 10.95
C GLU A 94 7.81 10.69 10.90
N SER A 95 6.66 10.06 10.63
CA SER A 95 5.37 10.74 10.61
C SER A 95 4.80 10.93 12.01
N GLU A 96 4.15 12.08 12.21
CA GLU A 96 3.44 12.38 13.46
C GLU A 96 2.21 11.49 13.69
N GLY A 97 1.73 11.50 14.92
CA GLY A 97 0.49 10.85 15.31
C GLY A 97 0.69 9.53 16.05
N THR A 98 -0.33 8.72 16.02
CA THR A 98 -0.34 7.37 16.58
C THR A 98 -0.83 6.40 15.50
N ILE A 99 -0.44 5.13 15.61
CA ILE A 99 -0.87 4.10 14.67
C ILE A 99 -2.38 3.92 14.80
N LEU A 100 -3.12 4.62 13.94
CA LEU A 100 -4.57 4.52 13.80
C LEU A 100 -4.88 4.24 12.33
N TRP A 101 -5.13 2.98 12.04
CA TRP A 101 -5.65 2.57 10.73
C TRP A 101 -7.10 3.07 10.58
N GLY A 102 -7.51 3.31 9.35
CA GLY A 102 -8.84 3.82 9.07
C GLY A 102 -8.82 5.28 8.63
N THR A 103 -9.54 6.18 9.31
CA THR A 103 -9.73 7.56 8.86
C THR A 103 -8.42 8.33 8.73
N ALA A 104 -7.51 8.22 9.72
CA ALA A 104 -6.22 8.91 9.67
C ALA A 104 -5.34 8.42 8.50
N ALA A 105 -5.27 7.10 8.27
CA ALA A 105 -4.51 6.54 7.16
C ALA A 105 -5.11 6.96 5.80
N ARG A 106 -6.44 6.94 5.65
CA ARG A 106 -7.11 7.47 4.44
C ARG A 106 -6.86 8.95 4.24
N GLY A 107 -6.88 9.73 5.32
CA GLY A 107 -6.56 11.15 5.32
C GLY A 107 -5.15 11.44 4.84
N ALA A 108 -4.17 10.67 5.32
CA ALA A 108 -2.78 10.77 4.89
C ALA A 108 -2.60 10.42 3.40
N LEU A 109 -3.19 9.30 2.93
CA LEU A 109 -3.11 8.94 1.51
C LEU A 109 -3.81 9.94 0.60
N THR A 110 -4.95 10.49 1.02
CA THR A 110 -5.64 11.53 0.25
C THR A 110 -4.81 12.81 0.16
N ALA A 111 -4.14 13.21 1.27
CA ALA A 111 -3.22 14.34 1.26
C ALA A 111 -1.97 14.08 0.39
N ALA A 112 -1.49 12.84 0.33
CA ALA A 112 -0.42 12.44 -0.59
C ALA A 112 -0.84 12.62 -2.06
N ILE A 113 -2.08 12.25 -2.39
CA ILE A 113 -2.65 12.50 -3.74
C ILE A 113 -2.74 14.00 -4.01
N ASP A 114 -3.22 14.79 -3.05
CA ASP A 114 -3.31 16.26 -3.17
C ASP A 114 -1.91 16.85 -3.41
N TRP A 115 -0.91 16.40 -2.65
CA TRP A 115 0.48 16.86 -2.75
C TRP A 115 1.10 16.53 -4.12
N VAL A 116 0.93 15.31 -4.62
CA VAL A 116 1.43 14.92 -5.96
C VAL A 116 0.70 15.66 -7.06
N SER A 117 -0.62 15.83 -6.94
CA SER A 117 -1.44 16.56 -7.95
C SER A 117 -1.04 18.03 -8.10
N ALA A 118 -0.45 18.64 -7.07
CA ALA A 118 0.01 20.02 -7.09
C ALA A 118 1.44 20.20 -7.65
N ARG A 119 2.12 19.10 -8.00
CA ARG A 119 3.51 19.13 -8.48
C ARG A 119 3.60 19.60 -9.94
N ALA A 120 4.54 20.49 -10.23
CA ALA A 120 4.79 20.94 -11.59
C ALA A 120 5.39 19.85 -12.50
N ASP A 121 6.07 18.85 -11.92
CA ASP A 121 6.69 17.73 -12.61
C ASP A 121 5.74 16.54 -12.80
N ALA A 122 4.53 16.57 -12.23
CA ALA A 122 3.51 15.54 -12.38
C ALA A 122 2.24 16.08 -13.08
N ASP A 123 1.56 15.20 -13.80
CA ASP A 123 0.26 15.46 -14.38
C ASP A 123 -0.80 14.86 -13.44
N PRO A 124 -1.78 15.65 -12.93
CA PRO A 124 -2.80 15.14 -12.02
C PRO A 124 -3.67 14.06 -12.62
N ASP A 125 -3.72 13.93 -13.94
CA ASP A 125 -4.43 12.85 -14.64
C ASP A 125 -3.58 11.60 -14.89
N ARG A 126 -2.33 11.58 -14.40
CA ARG A 126 -1.37 10.47 -14.57
C ARG A 126 -0.79 9.98 -13.26
N ILE A 127 -1.65 9.85 -12.24
CA ILE A 127 -1.26 9.38 -10.91
C ILE A 127 -1.70 7.93 -10.74
N GLY A 128 -0.76 7.05 -10.39
CA GLY A 128 -1.01 5.67 -9.98
C GLY A 128 -0.86 5.46 -8.48
N GLY A 129 -1.35 4.34 -7.99
CA GLY A 129 -1.17 3.91 -6.61
C GLY A 129 -0.62 2.49 -6.52
N LEU A 130 0.31 2.24 -5.61
CA LEU A 130 0.79 0.91 -5.25
C LEU A 130 0.67 0.75 -3.73
N GLY A 131 -0.02 -0.28 -3.29
CA GLY A 131 -0.19 -0.54 -1.86
C GLY A 131 0.20 -1.96 -1.48
N PHE A 132 1.13 -2.08 -0.51
CA PHE A 132 1.55 -3.34 0.06
C PHE A 132 0.83 -3.63 1.37
N SER A 133 0.31 -4.86 1.53
CA SER A 133 -0.33 -5.32 2.77
C SER A 133 -1.45 -4.38 3.24
N ILE A 134 -1.38 -3.83 4.46
CA ILE A 134 -2.32 -2.80 4.95
C ILE A 134 -2.33 -1.56 4.06
N GLY A 135 -1.20 -1.23 3.42
CA GLY A 135 -1.14 -0.16 2.43
C GLY A 135 -2.08 -0.41 1.26
N GLY A 136 -2.17 -1.65 0.79
CA GLY A 136 -3.14 -2.07 -0.23
C GLY A 136 -4.60 -2.02 0.25
N PHE A 137 -4.82 -2.33 1.52
CA PHE A 137 -6.14 -2.19 2.16
C PHE A 137 -6.61 -0.72 2.11
N VAL A 138 -5.79 0.21 2.60
CA VAL A 138 -6.10 1.64 2.61
C VAL A 138 -6.15 2.21 1.19
N MET A 139 -5.23 1.76 0.30
CA MET A 139 -5.23 2.14 -1.12
C MET A 139 -6.57 1.81 -1.79
N THR A 140 -7.13 0.62 -1.54
CA THR A 140 -8.44 0.24 -2.09
C THR A 140 -9.56 1.13 -1.57
N GLN A 141 -9.56 1.47 -0.28
CA GLN A 141 -10.56 2.36 0.33
C GLN A 141 -10.54 3.75 -0.31
N VAL A 142 -9.35 4.32 -0.50
CA VAL A 142 -9.20 5.64 -1.10
C VAL A 142 -9.50 5.58 -2.60
N ALA A 143 -8.95 4.61 -3.32
CA ALA A 143 -9.17 4.47 -4.76
C ALA A 143 -10.65 4.25 -5.12
N ALA A 144 -11.42 3.59 -4.27
CA ALA A 144 -12.86 3.42 -4.50
C ALA A 144 -13.63 4.75 -4.56
N ASN A 145 -13.11 5.81 -3.93
CA ASN A 145 -13.77 7.11 -3.77
C ASN A 145 -13.01 8.26 -4.46
N ASP A 146 -11.71 8.13 -4.68
CA ASP A 146 -10.88 9.15 -5.35
C ASP A 146 -10.45 8.66 -6.75
N ARG A 147 -10.97 9.31 -7.78
CA ARG A 147 -10.73 8.93 -9.18
C ARG A 147 -9.41 9.44 -9.75
N ARG A 148 -8.65 10.23 -9.01
CA ARG A 148 -7.33 10.73 -9.44
C ARG A 148 -6.29 9.62 -9.49
N LEU A 149 -6.44 8.54 -8.71
CA LEU A 149 -5.66 7.33 -8.89
C LEU A 149 -6.14 6.59 -10.16
N ARG A 150 -5.39 6.68 -11.25
CA ARG A 150 -5.77 6.20 -12.59
C ARG A 150 -5.43 4.73 -12.83
N ALA A 151 -4.43 4.20 -12.14
CA ALA A 151 -4.02 2.79 -12.21
C ALA A 151 -3.58 2.33 -10.82
N ILE A 152 -4.02 1.16 -10.38
CA ILE A 152 -3.80 0.70 -9.02
C ILE A 152 -3.15 -0.69 -9.00
N THR A 153 -2.07 -0.83 -8.21
CA THR A 153 -1.46 -2.12 -7.89
C THR A 153 -1.68 -2.43 -6.41
N LEU A 154 -2.15 -3.63 -6.12
CA LEU A 154 -2.34 -4.14 -4.76
C LEU A 154 -1.44 -5.36 -4.56
N GLU A 155 -0.59 -5.32 -3.56
CA GLU A 155 0.37 -6.37 -3.23
C GLU A 155 0.05 -6.97 -1.86
N SER A 156 -0.30 -8.26 -1.83
CA SER A 156 -0.73 -8.98 -0.62
C SER A 156 -1.68 -8.16 0.27
N ALA A 157 -2.67 -7.51 -0.36
CA ALA A 157 -3.65 -6.74 0.38
C ALA A 157 -4.69 -7.65 1.04
N PRO A 158 -5.02 -7.45 2.34
CA PRO A 158 -6.09 -8.20 2.98
C PRO A 158 -7.44 -7.84 2.38
N SER A 159 -8.26 -8.85 2.08
CA SER A 159 -9.62 -8.64 1.54
C SER A 159 -10.57 -8.03 2.56
N SER A 160 -10.41 -8.38 3.83
CA SER A 160 -11.05 -7.75 4.98
C SER A 160 -10.32 -8.10 6.27
N PHE A 161 -10.37 -7.21 7.26
CA PHE A 161 -9.80 -7.53 8.59
C PHE A 161 -10.62 -8.54 9.37
N ASN A 162 -11.91 -8.67 9.10
CA ASN A 162 -12.71 -9.74 9.71
C ASN A 162 -12.21 -11.11 9.26
N ALA A 163 -11.97 -11.32 7.96
CA ALA A 163 -11.40 -12.57 7.44
C ALA A 163 -9.96 -12.78 7.94
N TYR A 164 -9.16 -11.73 8.03
CA TYR A 164 -7.80 -11.80 8.60
C TYR A 164 -7.82 -12.31 10.05
N VAL A 165 -8.66 -11.72 10.90
CA VAL A 165 -8.82 -12.13 12.31
C VAL A 165 -9.31 -13.57 12.40
N GLU A 166 -10.26 -13.97 11.58
CA GLU A 166 -10.78 -15.34 11.55
C GLU A 166 -9.69 -16.35 11.18
N ILE A 167 -8.92 -16.07 10.15
CA ILE A 167 -7.86 -16.98 9.67
C ILE A 167 -6.76 -17.15 10.72
N HIS A 168 -6.33 -16.05 11.37
CA HIS A 168 -5.14 -16.06 12.22
C HIS A 168 -5.43 -16.29 13.71
N PHE A 169 -6.59 -15.89 14.20
CA PHE A 169 -6.87 -15.88 15.63
C PHE A 169 -7.99 -16.83 16.06
N ALA A 170 -9.02 -17.05 15.26
CA ALA A 170 -10.12 -17.95 15.64
C ALA A 170 -9.65 -19.41 15.85
N LYS A 171 -8.66 -19.84 15.06
CA LYS A 171 -8.06 -21.19 15.17
C LYS A 171 -7.22 -21.40 16.44
N LEU A 172 -6.78 -20.32 17.09
CA LEU A 172 -5.94 -20.41 18.29
C LEU A 172 -6.80 -20.62 19.54
N SER A 173 -7.81 -19.78 19.74
CA SER A 173 -8.85 -19.90 20.77
C SER A 173 -9.87 -18.78 20.62
N PHE A 174 -11.07 -18.96 21.15
CA PHE A 174 -12.08 -17.89 21.28
C PHE A 174 -11.55 -16.64 21.98
N LEU A 175 -10.71 -16.82 23.01
CA LEU A 175 -10.10 -15.67 23.71
C LEU A 175 -9.12 -14.91 22.82
N SER A 176 -8.35 -15.58 21.98
CA SER A 176 -7.41 -14.93 21.06
C SER A 176 -8.14 -14.07 20.02
N GLU A 177 -9.22 -14.58 19.44
CA GLU A 177 -10.08 -13.81 18.53
C GLU A 177 -10.71 -12.61 19.23
N TRP A 178 -11.26 -12.81 20.44
CA TRP A 178 -11.86 -11.74 21.22
C TRP A 178 -10.85 -10.61 21.52
N PHE A 179 -9.62 -10.96 21.92
CA PHE A 179 -8.57 -9.97 22.18
C PHE A 179 -8.15 -9.23 20.89
N ALA A 180 -8.02 -9.94 19.76
CA ALA A 180 -7.69 -9.31 18.48
C ALA A 180 -8.78 -8.30 18.05
N ARG A 181 -10.06 -8.70 18.10
CA ARG A 181 -11.18 -7.80 17.79
C ARG A 181 -11.27 -6.61 18.76
N ARG A 182 -10.93 -6.84 20.05
CA ARG A 182 -10.92 -5.75 21.03
C ARG A 182 -9.78 -4.76 20.78
N ALA A 183 -8.60 -5.23 20.37
CA ALA A 183 -7.47 -4.37 20.03
C ALA A 183 -7.76 -3.48 18.80
N LEU A 184 -8.56 -3.98 17.86
CA LEU A 184 -8.96 -3.26 16.66
C LEU A 184 -10.20 -2.36 16.86
N ARG A 185 -10.81 -2.36 18.07
CA ARG A 185 -11.92 -1.46 18.39
C ARG A 185 -11.44 -0.01 18.40
N GLY A 186 -12.15 0.85 17.68
CA GLY A 186 -11.79 2.25 17.52
C GLY A 186 -11.09 2.55 16.18
N SER A 187 -10.66 1.50 15.47
CA SER A 187 -10.32 1.60 14.04
C SER A 187 -11.51 1.11 13.19
N ASP A 188 -11.72 1.66 12.02
CA ASP A 188 -12.74 1.16 11.06
C ASP A 188 -12.27 -0.09 10.28
N LEU A 189 -11.17 -0.71 10.69
CA LEU A 189 -10.65 -1.91 10.03
C LEU A 189 -11.63 -3.08 10.03
N LEU A 190 -12.41 -3.22 11.12
CA LEU A 190 -13.45 -4.25 11.25
C LEU A 190 -14.77 -3.86 10.59
N SER A 191 -14.90 -2.65 10.04
CA SER A 191 -16.10 -2.24 9.31
C SER A 191 -16.25 -3.05 8.03
N ILE A 192 -17.41 -3.72 7.88
CA ILE A 192 -17.71 -4.49 6.68
C ILE A 192 -17.80 -3.55 5.47
N ASP A 193 -18.43 -2.39 5.62
CA ASP A 193 -18.64 -1.44 4.53
C ASP A 193 -17.33 -0.77 4.08
N ALA A 194 -16.35 -0.65 4.97
CA ALA A 194 -15.03 -0.13 4.67
C ALA A 194 -14.04 -1.21 4.17
N SER A 195 -14.45 -2.48 4.09
CA SER A 195 -13.55 -3.57 3.67
C SER A 195 -13.24 -3.53 2.17
N PRO A 196 -12.00 -3.78 1.76
CA PRO A 196 -11.60 -3.82 0.35
C PRO A 196 -12.48 -4.70 -0.52
N ILE A 197 -12.89 -5.87 -0.03
CA ILE A 197 -13.73 -6.79 -0.79
C ILE A 197 -15.10 -6.19 -1.19
N ARG A 198 -15.61 -5.24 -0.41
CA ARG A 198 -16.85 -4.51 -0.72
C ARG A 198 -16.63 -3.33 -1.65
N LEU A 199 -15.47 -2.71 -1.54
CA LEU A 199 -15.18 -1.44 -2.21
C LEU A 199 -14.48 -1.61 -3.56
N ILE A 200 -13.74 -2.72 -3.77
CA ILE A 200 -12.84 -2.89 -4.91
C ILE A 200 -13.56 -2.82 -6.27
N ALA A 201 -14.84 -3.22 -6.33
CA ALA A 201 -15.64 -3.10 -7.54
C ALA A 201 -15.82 -1.64 -8.02
N ASN A 202 -15.70 -0.65 -7.11
CA ASN A 202 -15.81 0.78 -7.42
C ASN A 202 -14.51 1.36 -8.00
N VAL A 203 -13.42 0.60 -8.02
CA VAL A 203 -12.18 0.98 -8.70
C VAL A 203 -12.37 1.01 -10.22
N SER A 204 -13.19 0.10 -10.76
CA SER A 204 -13.52 0.07 -12.20
C SER A 204 -14.13 1.42 -12.67
N PRO A 205 -13.85 1.86 -13.90
CA PRO A 205 -13.11 1.18 -14.99
C PRO A 205 -11.58 1.39 -14.97
N ARG A 206 -11.00 1.77 -13.86
CA ARG A 206 -9.55 1.98 -13.76
C ARG A 206 -8.82 0.63 -13.65
N PRO A 207 -7.68 0.49 -14.37
CA PRO A 207 -6.89 -0.74 -14.37
C PRO A 207 -6.41 -1.14 -12.97
N LEU A 208 -6.53 -2.42 -12.66
CA LEU A 208 -6.18 -3.00 -11.38
C LEU A 208 -5.25 -4.21 -11.59
N LEU A 209 -4.06 -4.16 -10.99
CA LEU A 209 -3.14 -5.28 -10.90
C LEU A 209 -3.11 -5.78 -9.45
N ILE A 210 -3.54 -7.02 -9.23
CA ILE A 210 -3.53 -7.64 -7.91
C ILE A 210 -2.42 -8.69 -7.89
N LEU A 211 -1.47 -8.52 -6.97
CA LEU A 211 -0.39 -9.46 -6.71
C LEU A 211 -0.57 -10.09 -5.34
N GLY A 212 -0.13 -11.32 -5.22
CA GLY A 212 -0.02 -12.02 -3.95
C GLY A 212 0.96 -13.16 -4.07
N GLU A 213 1.13 -13.88 -3.00
CA GLU A 213 2.00 -15.04 -2.93
C GLU A 213 1.19 -16.30 -2.75
N SER A 214 1.71 -17.41 -3.31
CA SER A 214 1.02 -18.70 -3.19
C SER A 214 0.98 -19.20 -1.75
N ASP A 215 2.04 -18.91 -1.01
CA ASP A 215 2.31 -19.46 0.33
C ASP A 215 2.52 -18.36 1.37
N ASP A 216 1.90 -17.19 1.19
CA ASP A 216 1.96 -16.08 2.14
C ASP A 216 1.37 -16.48 3.50
N PRO A 217 2.17 -16.45 4.57
CA PRO A 217 1.70 -16.82 5.90
C PRO A 217 0.80 -15.75 6.54
N GLU A 218 0.90 -14.49 6.09
CA GLU A 218 0.16 -13.34 6.64
C GLU A 218 -1.14 -13.10 5.85
N ILE A 219 -1.05 -13.04 4.53
CA ILE A 219 -2.20 -12.81 3.64
C ILE A 219 -2.36 -14.00 2.70
N PRO A 220 -3.09 -15.04 3.09
CA PRO A 220 -3.27 -16.23 2.27
C PRO A 220 -3.77 -15.90 0.86
N ALA A 221 -3.30 -16.66 -0.13
CA ALA A 221 -3.68 -16.48 -1.54
C ALA A 221 -5.21 -16.49 -1.77
N SER A 222 -5.99 -17.07 -0.87
CA SER A 222 -7.44 -17.02 -0.89
C SER A 222 -7.99 -15.61 -0.76
N MET A 223 -7.35 -14.75 0.06
CA MET A 223 -7.74 -13.33 0.19
C MET A 223 -7.43 -12.55 -1.09
N THR A 224 -6.26 -12.79 -1.69
CA THR A 224 -5.86 -12.17 -2.97
C THR A 224 -6.83 -12.57 -4.10
N ARG A 225 -7.19 -13.86 -4.17
CA ARG A 225 -8.19 -14.35 -5.14
C ARG A 225 -9.57 -13.73 -4.90
N ALA A 226 -10.00 -13.64 -3.64
CA ALA A 226 -11.29 -13.03 -3.30
C ALA A 226 -11.37 -11.56 -3.75
N LEU A 227 -10.28 -10.78 -3.58
CA LEU A 227 -10.21 -9.41 -4.10
C LEU A 227 -10.33 -9.39 -5.63
N TYR A 228 -9.60 -10.28 -6.31
CA TYR A 228 -9.66 -10.38 -7.77
C TYR A 228 -11.07 -10.72 -8.26
N GLU A 229 -11.74 -11.68 -7.62
CA GLU A 229 -13.10 -12.08 -7.98
C GLU A 229 -14.12 -10.95 -7.76
N ALA A 230 -13.99 -10.20 -6.65
CA ALA A 230 -14.86 -9.06 -6.34
C ALA A 230 -14.63 -7.82 -7.21
N ALA A 231 -13.41 -7.66 -7.75
CA ALA A 231 -13.08 -6.56 -8.65
C ALA A 231 -13.80 -6.70 -10.00
N ARG A 232 -14.05 -5.56 -10.67
CA ARG A 232 -14.55 -5.51 -12.06
C ARG A 232 -13.41 -5.22 -13.03
N GLU A 233 -13.64 -5.51 -14.31
CA GLU A 233 -12.67 -5.19 -15.37
C GLU A 233 -12.39 -3.67 -15.48
N PRO A 234 -11.18 -3.29 -15.96
CA PRO A 234 -10.04 -4.15 -16.32
C PRO A 234 -9.22 -4.54 -15.08
N LYS A 235 -8.96 -5.82 -14.92
CA LYS A 235 -8.21 -6.37 -13.79
C LYS A 235 -7.26 -7.50 -14.20
N SER A 236 -6.19 -7.68 -13.46
CA SER A 236 -5.27 -8.80 -13.61
C SER A 236 -4.82 -9.35 -12.27
N LEU A 237 -4.55 -10.63 -12.22
CA LEU A 237 -4.06 -11.35 -11.03
C LEU A 237 -2.72 -11.99 -11.34
N TRP A 238 -1.78 -11.86 -10.42
CA TRP A 238 -0.53 -12.59 -10.46
C TRP A 238 -0.18 -13.14 -9.08
N LEU A 239 -0.13 -14.47 -8.97
CA LEU A 239 0.35 -15.15 -7.77
C LEU A 239 1.80 -15.59 -7.98
N ILE A 240 2.70 -15.07 -7.17
CA ILE A 240 4.13 -15.33 -7.17
C ILE A 240 4.40 -16.53 -6.26
N ARG A 241 5.36 -17.37 -6.64
CA ARG A 241 5.80 -18.51 -5.83
C ARG A 241 7.18 -18.21 -5.26
N GLY A 242 7.45 -18.76 -4.06
CA GLY A 242 8.78 -18.73 -3.47
C GLY A 242 9.15 -17.44 -2.76
N SER A 243 8.21 -16.50 -2.59
CA SER A 243 8.34 -15.39 -1.65
C SER A 243 7.61 -15.71 -0.35
N GLN A 244 7.87 -14.91 0.66
CA GLN A 244 7.04 -14.76 1.86
C GLN A 244 6.36 -13.41 1.79
N HIS A 245 5.62 -12.98 2.79
CA HIS A 245 4.90 -11.70 2.79
C HIS A 245 5.79 -10.52 2.36
N GLY A 246 5.75 -10.14 1.08
CA GLY A 246 6.69 -9.23 0.42
C GLY A 246 7.87 -9.93 -0.27
N GLY A 247 8.88 -9.16 -0.71
CA GLY A 247 10.06 -9.73 -1.38
C GLY A 247 9.84 -10.16 -2.82
N TYR A 248 8.85 -9.61 -3.51
CA TYR A 248 8.48 -9.95 -4.88
C TYR A 248 9.62 -9.80 -5.88
N ALA A 249 10.40 -8.71 -5.76
CA ALA A 249 11.56 -8.47 -6.60
C ALA A 249 12.62 -9.56 -6.45
N GLN A 250 12.75 -10.15 -5.25
CA GLN A 250 13.70 -11.23 -4.97
C GLN A 250 13.18 -12.57 -5.51
N ALA A 251 11.90 -12.87 -5.32
CA ALA A 251 11.31 -14.15 -5.72
C ALA A 251 11.07 -14.25 -7.24
N ALA A 252 10.55 -13.22 -7.87
CA ALA A 252 10.24 -13.19 -9.30
C ALA A 252 11.30 -12.49 -10.14
N GLY A 253 12.35 -11.95 -9.53
CA GLY A 253 13.48 -11.32 -10.22
C GLY A 253 13.06 -10.23 -11.21
N ALA A 254 13.68 -10.25 -12.39
CA ALA A 254 13.40 -9.25 -13.42
C ALA A 254 11.95 -9.23 -13.93
N GLU A 255 11.19 -10.32 -13.76
CA GLU A 255 9.79 -10.40 -14.20
C GLU A 255 8.90 -9.45 -13.38
N TYR A 256 9.11 -9.36 -12.06
CA TYR A 256 8.39 -8.43 -11.22
C TYR A 256 8.55 -6.99 -11.70
N GLY A 257 9.81 -6.56 -11.91
CA GLY A 257 10.08 -5.21 -12.40
C GLY A 257 9.51 -4.93 -13.79
N ARG A 258 9.55 -5.92 -14.70
CA ARG A 258 8.93 -5.78 -16.04
C ARG A 258 7.43 -5.58 -15.95
N ARG A 259 6.71 -6.42 -15.20
CA ARG A 259 5.25 -6.34 -15.08
C ARG A 259 4.81 -5.05 -14.41
N LEU A 260 5.47 -4.66 -13.32
CA LEU A 260 5.13 -3.43 -12.62
C LEU A 260 5.32 -2.19 -13.50
N ARG A 261 6.47 -2.07 -14.17
CA ARG A 261 6.74 -0.98 -15.13
C ARG A 261 5.76 -1.00 -16.30
N SER A 262 5.53 -2.16 -16.91
CA SER A 262 4.59 -2.31 -18.03
C SER A 262 3.19 -1.85 -17.64
N PHE A 263 2.70 -2.27 -16.48
CA PHE A 263 1.39 -1.90 -15.99
C PHE A 263 1.21 -0.39 -15.87
N PHE A 264 2.14 0.31 -15.22
CA PHE A 264 2.03 1.76 -15.06
C PHE A 264 2.33 2.51 -16.38
N THR A 265 3.22 2.02 -17.23
CA THR A 265 3.48 2.62 -18.56
C THR A 265 2.23 2.59 -19.41
N GLN A 266 1.61 1.43 -19.56
CA GLN A 266 0.40 1.27 -20.40
C GLN A 266 -0.77 2.12 -19.90
N ASN A 267 -0.90 2.26 -18.59
CA ASN A 267 -2.10 2.87 -18.00
C ASN A 267 -1.96 4.35 -17.59
N LEU A 268 -0.73 4.88 -17.55
CA LEU A 268 -0.47 6.27 -17.20
C LEU A 268 0.18 7.08 -18.32
N LEU A 269 0.89 6.43 -19.26
CA LEU A 269 1.63 7.14 -20.31
C LEU A 269 1.01 6.96 -21.70
N GLU A 270 0.42 5.82 -21.97
CA GLU A 270 -0.25 5.58 -23.26
C GLU A 270 -1.61 6.29 -23.29
N PRO A 271 -2.02 6.85 -24.45
CA PRO A 271 -3.35 7.40 -24.60
C PRO A 271 -4.40 6.32 -24.36
N VAL A 272 -5.42 6.64 -23.57
CA VAL A 272 -6.58 5.75 -23.41
C VAL A 272 -7.16 5.49 -24.80
N GLN A 273 -7.05 4.27 -25.29
CA GLN A 273 -7.78 3.86 -26.49
C GLN A 273 -9.28 3.93 -26.16
N GLN A 274 -9.96 4.91 -26.75
CA GLN A 274 -11.40 5.12 -26.60
C GLN A 274 -12.17 4.04 -27.34
#